data_cd4ac704552dc73e900d62e02620cb96
#
_entry.id   cd4ac704552dc73e900d62e02620cb96
#
_cell.length_a   1.000
_cell.length_b   1.000
_cell.length_c   1.000
_cell.angle_alpha   90.00
_cell.angle_beta   90.00
_cell.angle_gamma   90.00
#
_symmetry.space_group_name_H-M   'P 1'
#
loop_
_entity.id
_entity.type
_entity.pdbx_description
1 polymer ?
#
loop_
_entity_poly.entity_id
_entity_poly.type
_entity_poly.pdbx_seq_one_letter_code
_entity_poly.pdbx_strand_id
1 'polypeptide(L)'
;TKMNGMSDTDISGIYYNYDKKFLLVAYSNSNIDIVRENGRVDNVPDLKSVILTVSKAINSVDFSGDYAYIATDFGYMVVDCNKCVVKESFNYGKAFKSIVVTDKNIFATFDKKIYVSSVGESHYELSSFKETNIKQEMKLLKIDNNSMLTTTGWFYYIKIGEDPTNLAMSVIEKSAPSNVSMSGSNMVASYKEKYIVVSPDGTSQTVAMPSEIDGSHLSTIDGKGLWNLDSNGLKEFSISDGSVTILHDTYRPNTSTVSEPYYLTYQNGTLYSMNSGTNYKDATNRMKIAFCEMKNGEWKDVSPVNPTFNNNVSISKNALMGPYSPQIDPNNKNRIWFGSYFEGLYCVEDGKQIQKVDQTNSPLFLNYVCCVSDLKFDKEGNLWFSFYNFNKTTYAPLYILPKDKLYKENLTADDFISIDLGNFATTYGSQLCISKDGRYVL
;
A
#
# COMPACT_ATOMS: atom_id res chain seq x y z
N THR A 1 5.99 -9.02 -2.75
CA THR A 1 4.76 -9.81 -2.98
C THR A 1 5.13 -11.27 -3.27
N LYS A 2 4.17 -12.19 -3.19
CA LYS A 2 4.40 -13.61 -3.58
C LYS A 2 4.90 -13.74 -5.03
N MET A 3 4.50 -12.86 -5.90
CA MET A 3 5.02 -12.82 -7.29
C MET A 3 6.51 -12.49 -7.36
N ASN A 4 7.06 -11.85 -6.32
CA ASN A 4 8.47 -11.49 -6.19
C ASN A 4 9.24 -12.48 -5.28
N GLY A 5 8.70 -13.67 -5.03
CA GLY A 5 9.34 -14.70 -4.23
C GLY A 5 9.06 -14.65 -2.73
N MET A 6 8.27 -13.69 -2.24
CA MET A 6 7.89 -13.63 -0.83
C MET A 6 6.96 -14.79 -0.47
N SER A 7 7.14 -15.36 0.72
CA SER A 7 6.43 -16.58 1.14
C SER A 7 4.99 -16.34 1.57
N ASP A 8 4.68 -15.13 2.07
CA ASP A 8 3.35 -14.74 2.55
C ASP A 8 3.01 -13.29 2.17
N THR A 9 1.82 -12.81 2.53
CA THR A 9 1.31 -11.49 2.12
C THR A 9 1.06 -10.51 3.25
N ASP A 10 0.77 -10.98 4.45
CA ASP A 10 0.38 -10.14 5.59
C ASP A 10 1.61 -9.87 6.47
N ILE A 11 2.33 -8.78 6.15
CA ILE A 11 3.57 -8.40 6.83
C ILE A 11 3.23 -7.72 8.16
N SER A 12 3.77 -8.23 9.26
CA SER A 12 3.67 -7.65 10.61
C SER A 12 4.87 -6.80 11.00
N GLY A 13 6.04 -7.02 10.39
CA GLY A 13 7.25 -6.24 10.68
C GLY A 13 8.34 -6.42 9.65
N ILE A 14 9.20 -5.41 9.55
CA ILE A 14 10.36 -5.38 8.65
C ILE A 14 11.56 -4.91 9.49
N TYR A 15 12.66 -5.68 9.44
CA TYR A 15 13.84 -5.43 10.23
C TYR A 15 15.08 -5.59 9.36
N TYR A 16 15.90 -4.53 9.26
CA TYR A 16 17.09 -4.54 8.42
C TYR A 16 18.35 -4.76 9.27
N ASN A 17 19.16 -5.74 8.88
CA ASN A 17 20.48 -5.94 9.45
C ASN A 17 21.53 -5.13 8.66
N TYR A 18 21.98 -4.02 9.25
CA TYR A 18 22.91 -3.10 8.60
C TYR A 18 24.32 -3.70 8.42
N ASP A 19 24.73 -4.57 9.34
CA ASP A 19 26.09 -5.19 9.29
C ASP A 19 26.17 -6.27 8.20
N LYS A 20 25.11 -7.05 8.05
CA LYS A 20 25.06 -8.21 7.15
C LYS A 20 24.24 -7.97 5.89
N LYS A 21 23.62 -6.79 5.76
CA LYS A 21 22.90 -6.31 4.59
C LYS A 21 21.83 -7.28 4.10
N PHE A 22 20.94 -7.67 5.00
CA PHE A 22 19.72 -8.41 4.67
C PHE A 22 18.52 -7.85 5.42
N LEU A 23 17.34 -8.13 4.88
CA LEU A 23 16.06 -7.75 5.47
C LEU A 23 15.36 -8.99 6.03
N LEU A 24 14.99 -8.97 7.31
CA LEU A 24 14.08 -9.93 7.90
C LEU A 24 12.66 -9.40 7.80
N VAL A 25 11.79 -10.16 7.17
CA VAL A 25 10.37 -9.85 7.03
C VAL A 25 9.57 -10.83 7.87
N ALA A 26 8.87 -10.30 8.86
CA ALA A 26 7.97 -11.06 9.72
C ALA A 26 6.53 -10.93 9.23
N TYR A 27 5.77 -12.04 9.27
CA TYR A 27 4.38 -12.09 8.86
C TYR A 27 3.44 -12.29 10.05
N SER A 28 2.19 -11.86 9.93
CA SER A 28 1.16 -12.00 10.98
C SER A 28 0.88 -13.47 11.34
N ASN A 29 1.15 -14.41 10.43
CA ASN A 29 1.06 -15.85 10.67
C ASN A 29 2.34 -16.45 11.27
N SER A 30 3.28 -15.61 11.70
CA SER A 30 4.57 -15.97 12.30
C SER A 30 5.55 -16.65 11.33
N ASN A 31 5.32 -16.57 10.02
CA ASN A 31 6.32 -16.91 9.01
C ASN A 31 7.41 -15.84 8.98
N ILE A 32 8.60 -16.21 8.49
CA ILE A 32 9.73 -15.28 8.36
C ILE A 32 10.38 -15.50 7.00
N ASP A 33 10.67 -14.41 6.30
CA ASP A 33 11.55 -14.40 5.13
C ASP A 33 12.81 -13.60 5.41
N ILE A 34 13.93 -14.07 4.86
CA ILE A 34 15.20 -13.35 4.80
C ILE A 34 15.44 -12.93 3.36
N VAL A 35 15.36 -11.62 3.11
CA VAL A 35 15.58 -11.04 1.78
C VAL A 35 17.01 -10.57 1.69
N ARG A 36 17.79 -11.15 0.78
CA ARG A 36 19.19 -10.83 0.55
C ARG A 36 19.35 -9.60 -0.36
N GLU A 37 20.50 -8.97 -0.31
CA GLU A 37 20.83 -7.79 -1.14
C GLU A 37 20.69 -8.06 -2.66
N ASN A 38 20.92 -9.29 -3.11
CA ASN A 38 20.72 -9.71 -4.49
C ASN A 38 19.25 -10.04 -4.87
N GLY A 39 18.31 -9.78 -3.97
CA GLY A 39 16.87 -10.04 -4.18
C GLY A 39 16.44 -11.48 -3.89
N ARG A 40 17.36 -12.40 -3.56
CA ARG A 40 16.99 -13.76 -3.15
C ARG A 40 16.21 -13.75 -1.85
N VAL A 41 15.16 -14.54 -1.79
CA VAL A 41 14.32 -14.71 -0.60
C VAL A 41 14.49 -16.13 -0.07
N ASP A 42 14.89 -16.25 1.19
CA ASP A 42 15.02 -17.51 1.92
C ASP A 42 13.94 -17.56 3.00
N ASN A 43 13.16 -18.65 3.07
CA ASN A 43 12.07 -18.77 4.04
C ASN A 43 12.49 -19.55 5.28
N VAL A 44 12.03 -19.09 6.46
CA VAL A 44 12.20 -19.74 7.77
C VAL A 44 10.79 -20.04 8.33
N PRO A 45 10.17 -21.17 7.94
CA PRO A 45 8.78 -21.47 8.27
C PRO A 45 8.59 -22.13 9.65
N ASP A 46 9.67 -22.35 10.41
CA ASP A 46 9.68 -23.13 11.64
C ASP A 46 8.62 -22.65 12.65
N LEU A 47 8.61 -21.36 12.95
CA LEU A 47 7.65 -20.78 13.92
C LEU A 47 6.20 -20.86 13.39
N LYS A 48 5.98 -20.66 12.10
CA LYS A 48 4.67 -20.82 11.48
C LYS A 48 4.16 -22.26 11.64
N SER A 49 5.04 -23.22 11.43
CA SER A 49 4.70 -24.65 11.35
C SER A 49 4.47 -25.30 12.72
N VAL A 50 5.11 -24.80 13.78
CA VAL A 50 4.96 -25.38 15.10
C VAL A 50 3.57 -25.09 15.69
N ILE A 51 2.99 -26.06 16.37
CA ILE A 51 1.72 -25.91 17.09
C ILE A 51 2.00 -25.53 18.54
N LEU A 52 1.58 -24.33 18.93
CA LEU A 52 1.65 -23.85 20.32
C LEU A 52 0.24 -23.50 20.80
N THR A 53 0.01 -23.62 22.10
CA THR A 53 -1.25 -23.23 22.76
C THR A 53 -1.34 -21.74 23.04
N VAL A 54 -0.27 -20.99 22.79
CA VAL A 54 -0.15 -19.54 22.99
C VAL A 54 0.07 -18.85 21.64
N SER A 55 -0.18 -17.54 21.60
CA SER A 55 0.13 -16.71 20.43
C SER A 55 1.61 -16.80 20.06
N LYS A 56 1.89 -16.81 18.76
CA LYS A 56 3.24 -16.85 18.17
C LYS A 56 3.63 -15.50 17.55
N ALA A 57 2.91 -14.43 17.87
CA ALA A 57 3.18 -13.13 17.29
C ALA A 57 4.63 -12.70 17.53
N ILE A 58 5.24 -12.14 16.49
CA ILE A 58 6.58 -11.53 16.52
C ILE A 58 6.42 -10.08 16.92
N ASN A 59 7.01 -9.69 18.05
CA ASN A 59 6.83 -8.37 18.65
C ASN A 59 8.00 -7.42 18.31
N SER A 60 9.23 -7.92 18.32
CA SER A 60 10.41 -7.15 17.92
C SER A 60 11.56 -8.08 17.50
N VAL A 61 12.51 -7.53 16.76
CA VAL A 61 13.71 -8.23 16.33
C VAL A 61 14.91 -7.30 16.54
N ASP A 62 16.00 -7.86 17.07
CA ASP A 62 17.32 -7.23 17.04
C ASP A 62 18.37 -8.24 16.58
N PHE A 63 19.52 -7.76 16.13
CA PHE A 63 20.54 -8.59 15.50
C PHE A 63 21.88 -8.56 16.26
N SER A 64 22.53 -9.73 16.26
CA SER A 64 23.95 -9.86 16.61
C SER A 64 24.65 -10.73 15.56
N GLY A 65 25.42 -10.10 14.68
CA GLY A 65 26.00 -10.76 13.51
C GLY A 65 24.92 -11.39 12.61
N ASP A 66 25.04 -12.69 12.35
CA ASP A 66 24.10 -13.45 11.53
C ASP A 66 22.85 -13.95 12.31
N TYR A 67 22.76 -13.66 13.60
CA TYR A 67 21.66 -14.13 14.44
C TYR A 67 20.63 -13.04 14.66
N ALA A 68 19.35 -13.39 14.42
CA ALA A 68 18.20 -12.57 14.79
C ALA A 68 17.65 -13.07 16.14
N TYR A 69 17.58 -12.17 17.11
CA TYR A 69 16.91 -12.37 18.39
C TYR A 69 15.49 -11.82 18.27
N ILE A 70 14.51 -12.68 18.42
CA ILE A 70 13.10 -12.39 18.09
C ILE A 70 12.25 -12.50 19.36
N ALA A 71 11.71 -11.39 19.83
CA ALA A 71 10.75 -11.35 20.91
C ALA A 71 9.38 -11.83 20.40
N THR A 72 8.74 -12.72 21.15
CA THR A 72 7.46 -13.34 20.81
C THR A 72 6.47 -13.31 21.98
N ASP A 73 5.22 -13.64 21.72
CA ASP A 73 4.20 -13.74 22.78
C ASP A 73 4.41 -14.92 23.75
N PHE A 74 5.38 -15.80 23.50
CA PHE A 74 5.69 -16.92 24.39
C PHE A 74 7.07 -16.81 25.08
N GLY A 75 7.91 -15.87 24.71
CA GLY A 75 9.29 -15.67 25.14
C GLY A 75 10.11 -15.10 24.01
N TYR A 76 11.22 -15.74 23.66
CA TYR A 76 12.01 -15.33 22.51
C TYR A 76 12.67 -16.52 21.80
N MET A 77 13.11 -16.28 20.57
CA MET A 77 13.83 -17.26 19.76
C MET A 77 15.06 -16.62 19.09
N VAL A 78 16.00 -17.46 18.71
CA VAL A 78 17.19 -17.06 17.94
C VAL A 78 17.18 -17.77 16.60
N VAL A 79 17.23 -17.01 15.53
CA VAL A 79 17.30 -17.52 14.15
C VAL A 79 18.69 -17.29 13.60
N ASP A 80 19.32 -18.34 13.08
CA ASP A 80 20.49 -18.24 12.23
C ASP A 80 20.06 -17.81 10.83
N CYS A 81 20.18 -16.51 10.56
CA CYS A 81 19.73 -15.92 9.30
C CYS A 81 20.61 -16.34 8.10
N ASN A 82 21.84 -16.82 8.34
CA ASN A 82 22.68 -17.33 7.27
C ASN A 82 22.26 -18.74 6.82
N LYS A 83 21.92 -19.59 7.79
CA LYS A 83 21.43 -20.96 7.54
C LYS A 83 19.92 -21.04 7.35
N CYS A 84 19.19 -19.99 7.67
CA CYS A 84 17.72 -19.91 7.61
C CYS A 84 17.02 -20.99 8.46
N VAL A 85 17.47 -21.13 9.71
CA VAL A 85 16.93 -22.11 10.68
C VAL A 85 16.79 -21.47 12.06
N VAL A 86 15.81 -21.94 12.82
CA VAL A 86 15.72 -21.63 14.26
C VAL A 86 16.85 -22.34 14.98
N LYS A 87 17.75 -21.57 15.61
CA LYS A 87 18.84 -22.10 16.41
C LYS A 87 18.39 -22.46 17.83
N GLU A 88 17.65 -21.58 18.46
CA GLU A 88 17.18 -21.73 19.84
C GLU A 88 15.78 -21.13 19.99
N SER A 89 14.98 -21.68 20.88
CA SER A 89 13.64 -21.17 21.20
C SER A 89 13.35 -21.38 22.69
N PHE A 90 12.96 -20.31 23.35
CA PHE A 90 12.72 -20.27 24.79
C PHE A 90 11.26 -19.89 25.07
N ASN A 91 10.46 -20.88 25.46
CA ASN A 91 9.05 -20.70 25.77
C ASN A 91 8.86 -20.60 27.28
N TYR A 92 8.62 -19.39 27.75
CA TYR A 92 8.36 -19.11 29.17
C TYR A 92 6.87 -18.91 29.47
N GLY A 93 6.00 -19.02 28.46
CA GLY A 93 4.59 -18.64 28.59
C GLY A 93 4.39 -17.15 28.90
N LYS A 94 5.37 -16.31 28.56
CA LYS A 94 5.40 -14.87 28.80
C LYS A 94 5.63 -14.10 27.48
N ALA A 95 4.82 -13.09 27.23
CA ALA A 95 5.01 -12.23 26.08
C ALA A 95 6.21 -11.28 26.28
N PHE A 96 7.25 -11.48 25.49
CA PHE A 96 8.35 -10.52 25.37
C PHE A 96 7.93 -9.46 24.36
N LYS A 97 7.84 -8.21 24.78
CA LYS A 97 7.36 -7.09 23.91
C LYS A 97 8.47 -6.45 23.10
N SER A 98 9.68 -6.48 23.64
CA SER A 98 10.87 -5.98 22.96
C SER A 98 12.10 -6.76 23.38
N ILE A 99 13.09 -6.85 22.50
CA ILE A 99 14.39 -7.45 22.76
C ILE A 99 15.48 -6.61 22.12
N VAL A 100 16.61 -6.45 22.83
CA VAL A 100 17.84 -5.84 22.33
C VAL A 100 19.00 -6.70 22.77
N VAL A 101 19.93 -6.98 21.86
CA VAL A 101 21.10 -7.78 22.12
C VAL A 101 22.37 -6.96 21.91
N THR A 102 23.23 -6.95 22.92
CA THR A 102 24.58 -6.40 22.85
C THR A 102 25.59 -7.54 22.84
N ASP A 103 26.88 -7.24 22.74
CA ASP A 103 27.93 -8.28 22.78
C ASP A 103 27.92 -9.09 24.09
N LYS A 104 27.42 -8.51 25.18
CA LYS A 104 27.45 -9.13 26.51
C LYS A 104 26.07 -9.47 27.07
N ASN A 105 25.05 -8.73 26.70
CA ASN A 105 23.76 -8.78 27.38
C ASN A 105 22.58 -8.87 26.40
N ILE A 106 21.51 -9.51 26.84
CA ILE A 106 20.20 -9.51 26.23
C ILE A 106 19.26 -8.71 27.14
N PHE A 107 18.72 -7.62 26.66
CA PHE A 107 17.67 -6.85 27.33
C PHE A 107 16.32 -7.24 26.73
N ALA A 108 15.35 -7.48 27.58
CA ALA A 108 13.99 -7.82 27.17
C ALA A 108 12.95 -7.09 28.01
N THR A 109 11.80 -6.80 27.40
CA THR A 109 10.67 -6.20 28.13
C THR A 109 9.52 -7.19 28.21
N PHE A 110 9.10 -7.47 29.43
CA PHE A 110 7.93 -8.28 29.77
C PHE A 110 7.43 -7.92 31.18
N ASP A 111 6.21 -8.31 31.54
CA ASP A 111 5.60 -8.00 32.84
C ASP A 111 5.75 -6.51 33.23
N LYS A 112 5.68 -5.59 32.26
CA LYS A 112 5.79 -4.12 32.44
C LYS A 112 7.14 -3.65 33.00
N LYS A 113 8.23 -4.36 32.75
CA LYS A 113 9.58 -4.04 33.22
C LYS A 113 10.62 -4.36 32.15
N ILE A 114 11.82 -3.81 32.38
CA ILE A 114 13.01 -4.19 31.60
C ILE A 114 13.81 -5.20 32.41
N TYR A 115 14.19 -6.28 31.75
CA TYR A 115 15.05 -7.33 32.31
C TYR A 115 16.31 -7.45 31.49
N VAL A 116 17.34 -8.02 32.11
CA VAL A 116 18.63 -8.26 31.47
C VAL A 116 19.16 -9.65 31.83
N SER A 117 19.74 -10.34 30.86
CA SER A 117 20.50 -11.57 31.02
C SER A 117 21.82 -11.50 30.26
N SER A 118 22.84 -12.25 30.69
CA SER A 118 24.09 -12.35 29.94
C SER A 118 23.91 -13.26 28.72
N VAL A 119 24.48 -12.89 27.57
CA VAL A 119 24.47 -13.73 26.36
C VAL A 119 25.10 -15.12 26.60
N GLY A 120 26.05 -15.22 27.53
CA GLY A 120 26.76 -16.47 27.87
C GLY A 120 26.03 -17.36 28.90
N GLU A 121 24.90 -16.91 29.47
CA GLU A 121 24.14 -17.72 30.41
C GLU A 121 23.20 -18.70 29.69
N SER A 122 22.79 -19.75 30.42
CA SER A 122 21.75 -20.66 29.95
C SER A 122 20.37 -19.99 30.11
N HIS A 123 19.61 -19.92 29.05
CA HIS A 123 18.30 -19.28 29.01
C HIS A 123 17.12 -20.27 29.08
N TYR A 124 17.34 -21.52 29.54
CA TYR A 124 16.24 -22.48 29.66
C TYR A 124 15.19 -22.05 30.69
N GLU A 125 15.59 -21.26 31.67
CA GLU A 125 14.70 -20.75 32.71
C GLU A 125 14.62 -19.22 32.70
N LEU A 126 13.40 -18.69 32.91
CA LEU A 126 13.16 -17.25 32.96
C LEU A 126 13.95 -16.54 34.07
N SER A 127 14.38 -17.26 35.12
CA SER A 127 15.18 -16.77 36.23
C SER A 127 16.59 -16.26 35.82
N SER A 128 17.07 -16.61 34.64
CA SER A 128 18.27 -16.03 34.05
C SER A 128 18.14 -14.54 33.75
N PHE A 129 16.91 -14.06 33.56
CA PHE A 129 16.60 -12.66 33.36
C PHE A 129 16.41 -11.92 34.68
N LYS A 130 17.33 -11.03 35.03
CA LYS A 130 17.31 -10.20 36.23
C LYS A 130 16.58 -8.89 35.94
N GLU A 131 15.78 -8.44 36.90
CA GLU A 131 15.05 -7.18 36.79
C GLU A 131 16.01 -6.00 36.87
N THR A 132 15.85 -5.00 35.98
CA THR A 132 16.61 -3.75 36.05
C THR A 132 15.93 -2.74 36.99
N ASN A 133 16.59 -1.60 37.18
CA ASN A 133 16.03 -0.48 37.96
C ASN A 133 14.84 0.23 37.24
N ILE A 134 14.60 -0.03 35.95
CA ILE A 134 13.50 0.57 35.19
C ILE A 134 12.25 -0.30 35.28
N LYS A 135 11.24 0.20 35.98
CA LYS A 135 9.97 -0.50 36.29
C LYS A 135 8.85 -0.08 35.31
N GLN A 136 9.14 -0.01 34.05
CA GLN A 136 8.18 0.38 33.02
C GLN A 136 8.40 -0.43 31.76
N GLU A 137 7.30 -0.86 31.11
CA GLU A 137 7.35 -1.52 29.82
C GLU A 137 7.63 -0.48 28.74
N MET A 138 8.65 -0.74 27.94
CA MET A 138 9.13 0.16 26.93
C MET A 138 9.53 -0.60 25.67
N LYS A 139 9.36 0.00 24.50
CA LYS A 139 9.96 -0.50 23.27
C LYS A 139 11.45 -0.11 23.27
N LEU A 140 12.33 -1.09 23.26
CA LEU A 140 13.76 -0.88 23.22
C LEU A 140 14.27 -0.87 21.77
N LEU A 141 15.22 0.02 21.49
CA LEU A 141 15.90 0.14 20.20
C LEU A 141 17.39 0.28 20.46
N LYS A 142 18.21 -0.63 19.93
CA LYS A 142 19.66 -0.59 20.08
C LYS A 142 20.25 0.57 19.30
N ILE A 143 21.12 1.36 19.91
CA ILE A 143 22.03 2.26 19.20
C ILE A 143 23.35 1.51 18.97
N ASP A 144 23.97 1.07 20.07
CA ASP A 144 25.22 0.32 20.07
C ASP A 144 25.26 -0.69 21.25
N ASN A 145 26.44 -1.22 21.56
CA ASN A 145 26.63 -2.14 22.69
C ASN A 145 26.52 -1.49 24.08
N ASN A 146 26.51 -0.17 24.16
CA ASN A 146 26.52 0.59 25.42
C ASN A 146 25.29 1.50 25.59
N SER A 147 24.43 1.55 24.58
CA SER A 147 23.29 2.47 24.60
C SER A 147 22.07 1.98 23.84
N MET A 148 20.90 2.40 24.29
CA MET A 148 19.59 2.12 23.72
C MET A 148 18.72 3.36 23.73
N LEU A 149 17.74 3.37 22.87
CA LEU A 149 16.60 4.30 22.92
C LEU A 149 15.35 3.58 23.38
N THR A 150 14.42 4.34 23.94
CA THR A 150 13.11 3.80 24.27
C THR A 150 12.03 4.85 24.19
N THR A 151 10.81 4.39 23.93
CA THR A 151 9.63 5.25 23.83
C THR A 151 8.50 4.71 24.73
N THR A 152 7.87 5.60 25.48
CA THR A 152 6.66 5.32 26.24
C THR A 152 5.91 6.63 26.52
N GLY A 153 5.29 7.20 25.50
CA GLY A 153 4.74 8.56 25.55
C GLY A 153 5.80 9.66 25.40
N TRP A 154 7.00 9.45 25.92
CA TRP A 154 8.17 10.30 25.76
C TRP A 154 9.29 9.51 25.06
N PHE A 155 10.36 10.21 24.63
CA PHE A 155 11.54 9.64 23.99
C PHE A 155 12.74 9.76 24.94
N TYR A 156 13.40 8.62 25.18
CA TYR A 156 14.48 8.51 26.15
C TYR A 156 15.72 7.87 25.55
N TYR A 157 16.86 8.29 26.07
CA TYR A 157 18.16 7.63 25.93
C TYR A 157 18.46 6.80 27.19
N ILE A 158 18.97 5.60 27.01
CA ILE A 158 19.40 4.69 28.06
C ILE A 158 20.89 4.37 27.87
N LYS A 159 21.70 4.68 28.85
CA LYS A 159 23.09 4.27 28.92
C LYS A 159 23.22 2.98 29.72
N ILE A 160 23.95 2.01 29.15
CA ILE A 160 24.29 0.74 29.80
C ILE A 160 25.63 0.94 30.49
N GLY A 161 25.67 0.79 31.82
CA GLY A 161 26.86 0.85 32.64
C GLY A 161 27.54 -0.51 32.81
N GLU A 162 28.53 -0.57 33.71
CA GLU A 162 29.23 -1.82 34.10
C GLU A 162 28.25 -2.82 34.72
N ASP A 163 27.32 -2.36 35.58
CA ASP A 163 26.19 -3.14 36.08
C ASP A 163 24.99 -2.97 35.13
N PRO A 164 24.67 -3.98 34.31
CA PRO A 164 23.59 -3.87 33.36
C PRO A 164 22.19 -3.89 33.98
N THR A 165 22.07 -4.15 35.28
CA THR A 165 20.81 -4.04 36.03
C THR A 165 20.51 -2.60 36.43
N ASN A 166 21.52 -1.72 36.48
CA ASN A 166 21.40 -0.32 36.85
C ASN A 166 21.58 0.59 35.64
N LEU A 167 20.49 0.82 34.89
CA LEU A 167 20.43 1.59 33.69
C LEU A 167 20.27 3.09 33.98
N ALA A 168 21.08 3.94 33.34
CA ALA A 168 20.95 5.39 33.42
C ALA A 168 20.05 5.90 32.28
N MET A 169 18.89 6.46 32.61
CA MET A 169 17.89 6.94 31.65
C MET A 169 17.78 8.47 31.71
N SER A 170 17.79 9.11 30.53
CA SER A 170 17.61 10.55 30.34
C SER A 170 16.54 10.85 29.29
N VAL A 171 15.80 11.95 29.47
CA VAL A 171 14.78 12.39 28.54
C VAL A 171 15.45 13.13 27.38
N ILE A 172 15.16 12.72 26.14
CA ILE A 172 15.52 13.45 24.93
C ILE A 172 14.37 14.39 24.55
N GLU A 173 13.14 13.87 24.51
CA GLU A 173 11.97 14.65 24.11
C GLU A 173 10.72 14.21 24.89
N LYS A 174 9.87 15.18 25.27
CA LYS A 174 8.63 14.93 26.02
C LYS A 174 7.44 14.52 25.14
N SER A 175 7.72 13.94 23.99
CA SER A 175 6.74 13.32 23.10
C SER A 175 7.37 12.11 22.43
N ALA A 176 6.54 11.13 22.06
CA ALA A 176 7.00 9.97 21.32
C ALA A 176 7.23 10.32 19.84
N PRO A 177 8.32 9.85 19.23
CA PRO A 177 8.50 9.99 17.80
C PRO A 177 7.52 9.11 17.02
N SER A 178 7.19 9.51 15.80
CA SER A 178 6.37 8.72 14.88
C SER A 178 7.15 7.53 14.31
N ASN A 179 8.46 7.71 14.12
CA ASN A 179 9.37 6.67 13.64
C ASN A 179 10.78 6.88 14.23
N VAL A 180 11.55 5.81 14.34
CA VAL A 180 12.97 5.84 14.69
C VAL A 180 13.72 4.91 13.74
N SER A 181 14.76 5.42 13.10
CA SER A 181 15.59 4.67 12.14
C SER A 181 17.07 4.93 12.39
N MET A 182 17.94 4.02 11.95
CA MET A 182 19.37 4.23 11.99
C MET A 182 19.83 5.15 10.84
N SER A 183 20.86 5.94 11.11
CA SER A 183 21.56 6.79 10.14
C SER A 183 23.06 6.75 10.43
N GLY A 184 23.78 5.88 9.75
CA GLY A 184 25.16 5.57 10.10
C GLY A 184 25.25 4.98 11.51
N SER A 185 26.03 5.60 12.40
CA SER A 185 26.11 5.24 13.82
C SER A 185 25.06 5.92 14.69
N ASN A 186 24.29 6.87 14.15
CA ASN A 186 23.29 7.64 14.88
C ASN A 186 21.88 7.07 14.68
N MET A 187 20.96 7.49 15.53
CA MET A 187 19.52 7.24 15.34
C MET A 187 18.80 8.54 14.97
N VAL A 188 17.85 8.44 14.07
CA VAL A 188 16.97 9.55 13.68
C VAL A 188 15.56 9.27 14.17
N ALA A 189 15.08 10.11 15.07
CA ALA A 189 13.72 10.09 15.57
C ALA A 189 12.90 11.16 14.85
N SER A 190 11.84 10.75 14.16
CA SER A 190 11.02 11.63 13.32
C SER A 190 9.72 12.07 13.99
N TYR A 191 9.37 13.32 13.77
CA TYR A 191 8.16 13.99 14.19
C TYR A 191 7.59 14.77 13.01
N LYS A 192 6.36 15.20 13.09
CA LYS A 192 5.72 15.94 12.01
C LYS A 192 6.51 17.19 11.57
N GLU A 193 6.98 17.98 12.53
CA GLU A 193 7.60 19.29 12.29
C GLU A 193 9.11 19.33 12.57
N LYS A 194 9.70 18.22 12.99
CA LYS A 194 11.12 18.11 13.31
C LYS A 194 11.62 16.69 13.22
N TYR A 195 12.92 16.53 13.20
CA TYR A 195 13.56 15.26 13.57
C TYR A 195 14.70 15.49 14.56
N ILE A 196 15.04 14.45 15.30
CA ILE A 196 16.10 14.49 16.32
C ILE A 196 17.13 13.43 15.97
N VAL A 197 18.35 13.84 15.78
CA VAL A 197 19.50 12.94 15.61
C VAL A 197 20.07 12.65 16.99
N VAL A 198 20.20 11.37 17.34
CA VAL A 198 20.75 10.94 18.64
C VAL A 198 22.00 10.11 18.38
N SER A 199 23.10 10.55 18.97
CA SER A 199 24.39 9.86 18.89
C SER A 199 24.53 8.79 19.96
N PRO A 200 25.46 7.82 19.81
CA PRO A 200 25.70 6.75 20.79
C PRO A 200 26.06 7.25 22.18
N ASP A 201 26.67 8.41 22.31
CA ASP A 201 27.03 9.04 23.60
C ASP A 201 25.85 9.71 24.31
N GLY A 202 24.66 9.77 23.67
CA GLY A 202 23.45 10.39 24.17
C GLY A 202 23.30 11.87 23.81
N THR A 203 24.24 12.43 23.08
CA THR A 203 24.06 13.80 22.54
C THR A 203 22.96 13.79 21.49
N SER A 204 22.17 14.86 21.44
CA SER A 204 21.07 14.96 20.50
C SER A 204 21.04 16.32 19.82
N GLN A 205 20.69 16.34 18.54
CA GLN A 205 20.51 17.53 17.74
C GLN A 205 19.08 17.53 17.16
N THR A 206 18.34 18.60 17.41
CA THR A 206 17.02 18.79 16.81
C THR A 206 17.13 19.63 15.54
N VAL A 207 16.50 19.14 14.47
CA VAL A 207 16.42 19.81 13.18
C VAL A 207 14.96 20.03 12.83
N ALA A 208 14.59 21.27 12.53
CA ALA A 208 13.24 21.62 12.12
C ALA A 208 12.97 21.11 10.70
N MET A 209 11.76 20.61 10.46
CA MET A 209 11.29 20.28 9.12
C MET A 209 10.65 21.51 8.48
N PRO A 210 10.87 21.74 7.17
CA PRO A 210 10.11 22.72 6.42
C PRO A 210 8.61 22.41 6.42
N SER A 211 7.79 23.45 6.39
CA SER A 211 6.32 23.33 6.47
C SER A 211 5.70 22.50 5.36
N GLU A 212 6.40 22.36 4.22
CA GLU A 212 5.98 21.61 3.04
C GLU A 212 6.20 20.10 3.18
N ILE A 213 6.94 19.66 4.21
CA ILE A 213 7.31 18.25 4.41
C ILE A 213 6.74 17.77 5.75
N ASP A 214 5.87 16.76 5.68
CA ASP A 214 5.45 16.03 6.87
C ASP A 214 6.55 15.06 7.28
N GLY A 215 7.30 15.38 8.33
CA GLY A 215 8.40 14.57 8.82
C GLY A 215 8.01 13.28 9.55
N SER A 216 6.72 12.98 9.71
CA SER A 216 6.25 11.83 10.52
C SER A 216 6.77 10.48 10.04
N HIS A 217 7.09 10.36 8.77
CA HIS A 217 7.56 9.11 8.14
C HIS A 217 8.99 9.20 7.61
N LEU A 218 9.80 10.05 8.24
CA LEU A 218 11.20 10.22 7.88
C LEU A 218 12.01 8.97 8.28
N SER A 219 12.87 8.52 7.39
CA SER A 219 13.82 7.43 7.60
C SER A 219 15.12 7.71 6.87
N THR A 220 16.17 6.99 7.24
CA THR A 220 17.41 6.97 6.47
C THR A 220 17.69 5.55 6.03
N ILE A 221 18.25 5.36 4.84
CA ILE A 221 18.56 4.03 4.31
C ILE A 221 20.07 3.76 4.42
N ASP A 222 20.88 4.73 4.04
CA ASP A 222 22.34 4.58 3.95
C ASP A 222 23.12 5.58 4.81
N GLY A 223 22.43 6.36 5.62
CA GLY A 223 23.02 7.42 6.43
C GLY A 223 23.41 8.69 5.66
N LYS A 224 23.10 8.78 4.37
CA LYS A 224 23.49 9.91 3.51
C LYS A 224 22.27 10.76 3.11
N GLY A 225 21.17 10.14 2.78
CA GLY A 225 19.92 10.79 2.39
C GLY A 225 18.85 10.64 3.46
N LEU A 226 17.93 11.56 3.48
CA LEU A 226 16.70 11.49 4.25
C LEU A 226 15.58 11.05 3.32
N TRP A 227 14.86 10.01 3.72
CA TRP A 227 13.77 9.45 2.95
C TRP A 227 12.45 9.72 3.69
N ASN A 228 11.48 10.24 2.99
CA ASN A 228 10.14 10.46 3.52
C ASN A 228 9.10 9.74 2.67
N LEU A 229 8.22 8.99 3.34
CA LEU A 229 7.09 8.32 2.72
C LEU A 229 5.82 9.11 3.04
N ASP A 230 5.18 9.67 2.02
CA ASP A 230 3.89 10.34 2.12
C ASP A 230 2.84 9.68 1.21
N SER A 231 1.63 10.24 1.17
CA SER A 231 0.55 9.77 0.29
C SER A 231 0.87 9.82 -1.21
N ASN A 232 1.90 10.60 -1.60
CA ASN A 232 2.33 10.76 -2.98
C ASN A 232 3.44 9.80 -3.37
N GLY A 233 4.09 9.15 -2.41
CA GLY A 233 5.16 8.18 -2.62
C GLY A 233 6.39 8.43 -1.77
N LEU A 234 7.49 7.81 -2.14
CA LEU A 234 8.78 7.92 -1.45
C LEU A 234 9.60 9.05 -2.07
N LYS A 235 10.08 9.97 -1.24
CA LYS A 235 10.94 11.09 -1.63
C LYS A 235 12.29 11.00 -0.95
N GLU A 236 13.33 11.41 -1.64
CA GLU A 236 14.67 11.58 -1.07
C GLU A 236 15.06 13.05 -1.05
N PHE A 237 15.58 13.50 0.08
CA PHE A 237 16.06 14.85 0.23
C PHE A 237 17.25 14.94 1.18
N SER A 238 18.00 16.05 1.09
CA SER A 238 19.02 16.43 2.05
C SER A 238 18.63 17.72 2.75
N ILE A 239 19.10 17.87 3.99
CA ILE A 239 18.99 19.13 4.73
C ILE A 239 20.40 19.60 5.03
N SER A 240 20.71 20.82 4.60
CA SER A 240 21.96 21.50 4.87
C SER A 240 21.67 22.95 5.23
N ASP A 241 22.21 23.42 6.36
CA ASP A 241 22.09 24.79 6.84
C ASP A 241 20.64 25.31 6.92
N GLY A 242 19.72 24.41 7.31
CA GLY A 242 18.29 24.71 7.38
C GLY A 242 17.56 24.75 6.04
N SER A 243 18.27 24.49 4.94
CA SER A 243 17.70 24.41 3.60
C SER A 243 17.48 22.97 3.19
N VAL A 244 16.31 22.70 2.60
CA VAL A 244 15.97 21.37 2.04
C VAL A 244 16.27 21.36 0.55
N THR A 245 17.02 20.35 0.13
CA THR A 245 17.22 20.04 -1.27
C THR A 245 16.56 18.69 -1.59
N ILE A 246 15.58 18.70 -2.48
CA ILE A 246 14.96 17.46 -2.98
C ILE A 246 15.96 16.83 -3.95
N LEU A 247 16.47 15.66 -3.60
CA LEU A 247 17.38 14.89 -4.43
C LEU A 247 16.60 14.07 -5.47
N HIS A 248 15.52 13.42 -5.03
CA HIS A 248 14.60 12.69 -5.88
C HIS A 248 13.16 12.94 -5.44
N ASP A 249 12.37 13.51 -6.34
CA ASP A 249 10.94 13.72 -6.11
C ASP A 249 10.16 12.48 -6.53
N THR A 250 9.52 11.92 -5.54
CA THR A 250 8.49 10.87 -5.68
C THR A 250 8.91 9.61 -6.46
N TYR A 251 9.60 8.70 -5.78
CA TYR A 251 9.67 7.31 -6.22
C TYR A 251 8.31 6.64 -6.05
N ARG A 252 7.75 6.14 -7.13
CA ARG A 252 6.55 5.30 -7.10
C ARG A 252 6.92 3.92 -7.61
N PRO A 253 6.42 2.85 -6.99
CA PRO A 253 6.57 1.53 -7.58
C PRO A 253 5.91 1.51 -8.96
N ASN A 254 6.48 0.78 -9.90
CA ASN A 254 5.87 0.54 -11.21
C ASN A 254 4.66 -0.39 -11.05
N THR A 255 3.56 0.16 -10.59
CA THR A 255 2.30 -0.55 -10.33
C THR A 255 1.13 0.27 -10.84
N SER A 256 0.01 -0.39 -11.04
CA SER A 256 -1.26 0.30 -11.30
C SER A 256 -1.59 1.25 -10.14
N THR A 257 -1.99 2.48 -10.44
CA THR A 257 -2.57 3.42 -9.46
C THR A 257 -4.02 3.06 -9.10
N VAL A 258 -4.61 2.10 -9.81
CA VAL A 258 -5.93 1.54 -9.50
C VAL A 258 -5.78 0.57 -8.33
N SER A 259 -6.20 0.98 -7.14
CA SER A 259 -6.10 0.16 -5.93
C SER A 259 -7.09 -1.01 -5.87
N GLU A 260 -8.25 -0.84 -6.49
CA GLU A 260 -9.31 -1.85 -6.57
C GLU A 260 -9.71 -2.06 -8.04
N PRO A 261 -8.94 -2.84 -8.81
CA PRO A 261 -9.25 -3.09 -10.21
C PRO A 261 -10.50 -3.95 -10.33
N TYR A 262 -11.48 -3.44 -11.04
CA TYR A 262 -12.73 -4.14 -11.33
C TYR A 262 -12.77 -4.62 -12.79
N TYR A 263 -12.25 -3.81 -13.70
CA TYR A 263 -12.15 -4.14 -15.12
C TYR A 263 -10.70 -4.30 -15.53
N LEU A 264 -10.42 -5.41 -16.22
CA LEU A 264 -9.16 -5.66 -16.89
C LEU A 264 -9.45 -5.98 -18.35
N THR A 265 -8.82 -5.25 -19.25
CA THR A 265 -8.95 -5.47 -20.71
C THR A 265 -7.56 -5.51 -21.33
N TYR A 266 -7.27 -6.59 -22.06
CA TYR A 266 -6.03 -6.70 -22.82
C TYR A 266 -6.32 -6.55 -24.31
N GLN A 267 -5.70 -5.57 -24.96
CA GLN A 267 -5.87 -5.29 -26.38
C GLN A 267 -4.60 -4.70 -26.97
N ASN A 268 -4.23 -5.17 -28.14
CA ASN A 268 -3.08 -4.65 -28.90
C ASN A 268 -1.76 -4.57 -28.12
N GLY A 269 -1.47 -5.57 -27.25
CA GLY A 269 -0.25 -5.59 -26.46
C GLY A 269 -0.27 -4.73 -25.19
N THR A 270 -1.40 -4.07 -24.88
CA THR A 270 -1.57 -3.23 -23.69
C THR A 270 -2.62 -3.83 -22.78
N LEU A 271 -2.32 -3.92 -21.48
CA LEU A 271 -3.28 -4.26 -20.43
C LEU A 271 -3.82 -2.96 -19.84
N TYR A 272 -5.13 -2.85 -19.82
CA TYR A 272 -5.84 -1.74 -19.19
C TYR A 272 -6.47 -2.20 -17.89
N SER A 273 -6.33 -1.37 -16.85
CA SER A 273 -6.92 -1.59 -15.53
C SER A 273 -7.77 -0.39 -15.15
N MET A 274 -9.00 -0.64 -14.72
CA MET A 274 -9.95 0.41 -14.34
C MET A 274 -10.71 -0.01 -13.07
N ASN A 275 -10.96 0.96 -12.18
CA ASN A 275 -11.77 0.71 -11.00
C ASN A 275 -13.27 0.62 -11.33
N SER A 276 -14.05 0.10 -10.40
CA SER A 276 -15.51 0.20 -10.44
C SER A 276 -15.97 1.59 -9.99
N GLY A 277 -17.17 1.97 -10.40
CA GLY A 277 -17.79 3.24 -10.02
C GLY A 277 -18.36 3.35 -8.66
N THR A 278 -18.53 2.24 -8.01
CA THR A 278 -19.07 2.20 -6.65
C THR A 278 -18.14 1.39 -5.77
N ASN A 279 -17.92 1.86 -4.55
CA ASN A 279 -17.28 1.03 -3.55
C ASN A 279 -18.19 -0.17 -3.26
N TYR A 280 -17.69 -1.37 -3.47
CA TYR A 280 -18.45 -2.60 -3.28
C TYR A 280 -18.96 -2.77 -1.82
N LYS A 281 -18.24 -2.18 -0.86
CA LYS A 281 -18.61 -2.23 0.56
C LYS A 281 -19.60 -1.15 0.99
N ASP A 282 -19.70 -0.07 0.23
CA ASP A 282 -20.57 1.07 0.52
C ASP A 282 -21.04 1.71 -0.79
N ALA A 283 -22.23 1.32 -1.23
CA ALA A 283 -22.83 1.82 -2.47
C ALA A 283 -23.09 3.34 -2.48
N THR A 284 -22.96 4.00 -1.32
CA THR A 284 -23.06 5.46 -1.20
C THR A 284 -21.72 6.15 -1.42
N ASN A 285 -20.60 5.40 -1.29
CA ASN A 285 -19.26 5.93 -1.45
C ASN A 285 -18.78 5.73 -2.89
N ARG A 286 -18.73 6.83 -3.64
CA ARG A 286 -18.45 6.86 -5.07
C ARG A 286 -16.96 7.04 -5.32
N MET A 287 -16.39 6.13 -6.12
CA MET A 287 -14.97 6.17 -6.43
C MET A 287 -14.70 7.08 -7.63
N LYS A 288 -13.67 7.91 -7.54
CA LYS A 288 -13.13 8.62 -8.71
C LYS A 288 -12.66 7.61 -9.73
N ILE A 289 -12.80 7.95 -11.02
CA ILE A 289 -12.22 7.14 -12.08
C ILE A 289 -10.70 7.07 -11.85
N ALA A 290 -10.22 5.83 -11.76
CA ALA A 290 -8.82 5.51 -11.86
C ALA A 290 -8.65 4.54 -13.03
N PHE A 291 -7.85 4.92 -13.99
CA PHE A 291 -7.63 4.19 -15.22
C PHE A 291 -6.14 4.16 -15.57
N CYS A 292 -5.59 2.96 -15.68
CA CYS A 292 -4.18 2.74 -15.98
C CYS A 292 -3.98 1.84 -17.19
N GLU A 293 -2.93 2.08 -17.92
CA GLU A 293 -2.42 1.18 -18.95
C GLU A 293 -1.08 0.59 -18.56
N MET A 294 -0.85 -0.68 -18.87
CA MET A 294 0.44 -1.36 -18.79
C MET A 294 0.90 -1.77 -20.17
N LYS A 295 2.00 -1.18 -20.60
CA LYS A 295 2.61 -1.44 -21.91
C LYS A 295 4.12 -1.61 -21.76
N ASN A 296 4.68 -2.64 -22.39
CA ASN A 296 6.11 -2.95 -22.31
C ASN A 296 6.62 -3.12 -20.87
N GLY A 297 5.78 -3.61 -19.94
CA GLY A 297 6.12 -3.79 -18.54
C GLY A 297 6.01 -2.53 -17.67
N GLU A 298 5.58 -1.39 -18.23
CA GLU A 298 5.41 -0.13 -17.51
C GLU A 298 3.94 0.26 -17.35
N TRP A 299 3.57 0.64 -16.13
CA TRP A 299 2.26 1.20 -15.81
C TRP A 299 2.25 2.71 -16.01
N LYS A 300 1.18 3.21 -16.62
CA LYS A 300 0.93 4.65 -16.80
C LYS A 300 -0.50 4.96 -16.36
N ASP A 301 -0.67 6.02 -15.58
CA ASP A 301 -1.98 6.57 -15.27
C ASP A 301 -2.49 7.35 -16.48
N VAL A 302 -3.64 6.95 -17.00
CA VAL A 302 -4.35 7.59 -18.12
C VAL A 302 -5.75 8.03 -17.70
N SER A 303 -5.96 8.21 -16.40
CA SER A 303 -7.21 8.72 -15.85
C SER A 303 -7.58 10.06 -16.49
N PRO A 304 -8.86 10.29 -16.84
CA PRO A 304 -9.29 11.56 -17.41
C PRO A 304 -9.05 12.73 -16.45
N VAL A 305 -8.44 13.80 -16.99
CA VAL A 305 -8.24 15.04 -16.23
C VAL A 305 -9.45 15.95 -16.45
N ASN A 306 -10.10 16.37 -15.33
CA ASN A 306 -11.23 17.31 -15.33
C ASN A 306 -12.35 16.96 -16.32
N PRO A 307 -13.00 15.81 -16.16
CA PRO A 307 -14.18 15.51 -16.96
C PRO A 307 -15.28 16.57 -16.68
N THR A 308 -15.98 16.99 -17.70
CA THR A 308 -17.11 17.92 -17.56
C THR A 308 -18.30 17.18 -16.93
N PHE A 309 -18.73 17.62 -15.75
CA PHE A 309 -19.90 17.08 -15.08
C PHE A 309 -21.17 17.84 -15.51
N ASN A 310 -22.25 17.10 -15.69
CA ASN A 310 -23.55 17.73 -15.86
C ASN A 310 -24.04 18.21 -14.49
N ASN A 311 -24.09 19.54 -14.30
CA ASN A 311 -24.48 20.19 -13.02
C ASN A 311 -25.94 19.97 -12.61
N ASN A 312 -26.75 19.30 -13.42
CA ASN A 312 -28.19 19.15 -13.19
C ASN A 312 -28.58 17.91 -12.40
N VAL A 313 -27.64 17.06 -12.06
CA VAL A 313 -27.90 15.90 -11.20
C VAL A 313 -27.46 16.24 -9.77
N SER A 314 -28.45 16.31 -8.88
CA SER A 314 -28.29 16.59 -7.43
C SER A 314 -27.46 15.55 -6.66
N ILE A 315 -26.54 14.90 -7.30
CA ILE A 315 -25.73 13.84 -6.75
C ILE A 315 -24.31 14.41 -6.59
N SER A 316 -23.86 14.47 -5.34
CA SER A 316 -22.63 15.10 -4.85
C SER A 316 -21.61 15.57 -5.91
N LYS A 317 -21.29 16.81 -5.88
CA LYS A 317 -20.56 17.66 -6.83
C LYS A 317 -19.18 17.22 -7.32
N ASN A 318 -18.69 15.99 -7.09
CA ASN A 318 -17.27 15.69 -7.25
C ASN A 318 -16.90 14.31 -7.81
N ALA A 319 -17.79 13.54 -8.41
CA ALA A 319 -17.40 12.23 -8.87
C ALA A 319 -18.02 11.88 -10.22
N LEU A 320 -17.20 11.76 -11.23
CA LEU A 320 -17.46 10.86 -12.34
C LEU A 320 -17.72 9.50 -11.72
N MET A 321 -18.94 9.02 -11.88
CA MET A 321 -19.36 7.76 -11.31
C MET A 321 -18.83 6.66 -12.20
N GLY A 322 -18.10 5.82 -11.59
CA GLY A 322 -17.34 4.73 -12.08
C GLY A 322 -17.59 4.20 -13.45
N PRO A 323 -16.53 3.98 -14.12
CA PRO A 323 -16.57 3.49 -15.47
C PRO A 323 -17.01 2.03 -15.50
N TYR A 324 -17.73 1.69 -16.55
CA TYR A 324 -18.09 0.32 -16.90
C TYR A 324 -17.49 -0.05 -18.25
N SER A 325 -17.01 -1.28 -18.35
CA SER A 325 -16.64 -1.95 -19.58
C SER A 325 -15.79 -1.13 -20.57
N PRO A 326 -14.55 -0.76 -20.23
CA PRO A 326 -13.70 0.00 -21.13
C PRO A 326 -13.42 -0.74 -22.43
N GLN A 327 -13.53 -0.03 -23.54
CA GLN A 327 -13.24 -0.54 -24.87
C GLN A 327 -12.31 0.42 -25.61
N ILE A 328 -11.25 -0.14 -26.16
CA ILE A 328 -10.37 0.64 -27.02
C ILE A 328 -10.99 0.75 -28.39
N ASP A 329 -10.97 1.96 -28.94
CA ASP A 329 -11.47 2.20 -30.27
C ASP A 329 -10.65 1.43 -31.31
N PRO A 330 -11.26 0.55 -32.11
CA PRO A 330 -10.54 -0.20 -33.11
C PRO A 330 -9.92 0.67 -34.22
N ASN A 331 -10.43 1.90 -34.38
CA ASN A 331 -9.96 2.84 -35.40
C ASN A 331 -8.89 3.81 -34.87
N ASN A 332 -8.81 4.00 -33.56
CA ASN A 332 -7.81 4.86 -32.92
C ASN A 332 -7.41 4.31 -31.54
N LYS A 333 -6.25 3.68 -31.48
CA LYS A 333 -5.76 3.01 -30.26
C LYS A 333 -5.55 3.93 -29.04
N ASN A 334 -5.50 5.24 -29.25
CA ASN A 334 -5.35 6.20 -28.15
C ASN A 334 -6.71 6.59 -27.55
N ARG A 335 -7.80 6.12 -28.15
CA ARG A 335 -9.17 6.41 -27.72
C ARG A 335 -9.77 5.24 -26.96
N ILE A 336 -10.40 5.58 -25.86
CA ILE A 336 -11.02 4.61 -24.97
C ILE A 336 -12.43 5.07 -24.70
N TRP A 337 -13.37 4.18 -24.99
CA TRP A 337 -14.77 4.34 -24.67
C TRP A 337 -15.11 3.58 -23.40
N PHE A 338 -15.91 4.17 -22.52
CA PHE A 338 -16.41 3.49 -21.34
C PHE A 338 -17.79 4.01 -20.94
N GLY A 339 -18.59 3.13 -20.36
CA GLY A 339 -19.88 3.49 -19.77
C GLY A 339 -19.72 4.12 -18.41
N SER A 340 -20.73 4.83 -17.96
CA SER A 340 -20.85 5.35 -16.59
C SER A 340 -22.15 4.88 -15.96
N TYR A 341 -22.15 4.73 -14.65
CA TYR A 341 -23.34 4.35 -13.91
C TYR A 341 -24.45 5.42 -13.94
N PHE A 342 -24.08 6.71 -14.12
CA PHE A 342 -25.06 7.79 -14.05
C PHE A 342 -25.03 8.77 -15.21
N GLU A 343 -23.95 8.82 -15.97
CA GLU A 343 -23.69 9.91 -16.90
C GLU A 343 -23.55 9.50 -18.37
N GLY A 344 -23.88 8.27 -18.71
CA GLY A 344 -23.86 7.78 -20.08
C GLY A 344 -22.53 7.20 -20.52
N LEU A 345 -22.05 7.58 -21.72
CA LEU A 345 -20.81 7.14 -22.32
C LEU A 345 -19.78 8.26 -22.37
N TYR A 346 -18.53 7.86 -22.20
CA TYR A 346 -17.39 8.74 -22.39
C TYR A 346 -16.42 8.16 -23.41
N CYS A 347 -15.83 9.05 -24.20
CA CYS A 347 -14.64 8.77 -24.96
C CYS A 347 -13.51 9.70 -24.50
N VAL A 348 -12.35 9.12 -24.20
CA VAL A 348 -11.14 9.85 -23.83
C VAL A 348 -10.01 9.52 -24.77
N GLU A 349 -9.17 10.50 -25.08
CA GLU A 349 -7.93 10.36 -25.85
C GLU A 349 -6.81 11.02 -25.06
N ASP A 350 -5.75 10.29 -24.76
CA ASP A 350 -4.61 10.77 -23.95
C ASP A 350 -5.03 11.46 -22.62
N GLY A 351 -6.01 10.87 -21.92
CA GLY A 351 -6.55 11.40 -20.68
C GLY A 351 -7.50 12.61 -20.82
N LYS A 352 -7.79 13.06 -22.04
CA LYS A 352 -8.75 14.14 -22.29
C LYS A 352 -10.07 13.60 -22.78
N GLN A 353 -11.16 14.11 -22.22
CA GLN A 353 -12.50 13.82 -22.75
C GLN A 353 -12.66 14.45 -24.13
N ILE A 354 -12.96 13.63 -25.14
CA ILE A 354 -13.23 14.08 -26.51
C ILE A 354 -14.70 13.92 -26.91
N GLN A 355 -15.43 13.01 -26.26
CA GLN A 355 -16.85 12.81 -26.50
C GLN A 355 -17.57 12.43 -25.22
N LYS A 356 -18.80 12.91 -25.07
CA LYS A 356 -19.75 12.49 -24.05
C LYS A 356 -21.09 12.22 -24.71
N VAL A 357 -21.72 11.11 -24.33
CA VAL A 357 -23.04 10.72 -24.79
C VAL A 357 -23.95 10.57 -23.58
N ASP A 358 -24.95 11.44 -23.47
CA ASP A 358 -25.92 11.41 -22.37
C ASP A 358 -27.35 11.74 -22.88
N GLN A 359 -28.28 11.99 -21.98
CA GLN A 359 -29.67 12.30 -22.33
C GLN A 359 -29.84 13.59 -23.15
N THR A 360 -28.83 14.44 -23.26
CA THR A 360 -28.93 15.72 -24.00
C THR A 360 -28.62 15.56 -25.47
N ASN A 361 -27.92 14.49 -25.87
CA ASN A 361 -27.45 14.27 -27.24
C ASN A 361 -27.63 12.83 -27.72
N SER A 362 -28.48 12.04 -27.05
CA SER A 362 -28.73 10.64 -27.39
C SER A 362 -30.16 10.24 -27.01
N PRO A 363 -30.64 9.05 -27.43
CA PRO A 363 -31.91 8.50 -27.02
C PRO A 363 -31.91 7.95 -25.58
N LEU A 364 -30.79 8.07 -24.84
CA LEU A 364 -30.64 7.56 -23.48
C LEU A 364 -31.44 8.44 -22.52
N PHE A 365 -32.72 8.15 -22.39
CA PHE A 365 -33.62 8.95 -21.57
C PHE A 365 -33.87 8.32 -20.19
N LEU A 366 -33.49 9.07 -19.13
CA LEU A 366 -33.94 8.77 -17.77
C LEU A 366 -34.05 10.02 -16.92
N ASN A 367 -35.01 10.01 -16.00
CA ASN A 367 -35.28 11.14 -15.13
C ASN A 367 -34.14 11.50 -14.18
N TYR A 368 -33.22 10.55 -13.88
CA TYR A 368 -32.14 10.76 -12.90
C TYR A 368 -30.80 10.10 -13.23
N VAL A 369 -30.74 9.09 -14.09
CA VAL A 369 -29.57 8.24 -14.25
C VAL A 369 -29.42 7.76 -15.68
N CYS A 370 -28.26 7.95 -16.28
CA CYS A 370 -27.90 7.46 -17.60
C CYS A 370 -26.86 6.33 -17.47
N CYS A 371 -27.34 5.13 -17.07
CA CYS A 371 -26.48 3.99 -16.77
C CYS A 371 -26.21 3.17 -18.02
N VAL A 372 -24.96 3.22 -18.52
CA VAL A 372 -24.45 2.31 -19.54
C VAL A 372 -23.70 1.20 -18.88
N SER A 373 -24.20 -0.03 -18.95
CA SER A 373 -23.70 -1.17 -18.17
C SER A 373 -22.66 -2.01 -18.88
N ASP A 374 -22.69 -2.10 -20.22
CA ASP A 374 -21.64 -2.74 -21.00
C ASP A 374 -21.56 -2.13 -22.40
N LEU A 375 -20.40 -2.22 -23.03
CA LEU A 375 -20.16 -1.79 -24.38
C LEU A 375 -19.13 -2.66 -25.10
N LYS A 376 -19.30 -2.82 -26.41
CA LYS A 376 -18.41 -3.59 -27.30
C LYS A 376 -18.36 -2.96 -28.68
N PHE A 377 -17.22 -3.04 -29.33
CA PHE A 377 -17.11 -2.75 -30.74
C PHE A 377 -17.37 -4.02 -31.55
N ASP A 378 -18.13 -3.89 -32.61
CA ASP A 378 -18.22 -4.94 -33.61
C ASP A 378 -17.03 -4.90 -34.60
N LYS A 379 -16.97 -5.85 -35.50
CA LYS A 379 -15.87 -5.94 -36.47
C LYS A 379 -15.89 -4.83 -37.52
N GLU A 380 -17.03 -4.21 -37.77
CA GLU A 380 -17.22 -3.05 -38.64
C GLU A 380 -16.77 -1.74 -37.95
N GLY A 381 -16.62 -1.76 -36.60
CA GLY A 381 -16.21 -0.63 -35.79
C GLY A 381 -17.37 0.20 -35.25
N ASN A 382 -18.60 -0.33 -35.26
CA ASN A 382 -19.73 0.29 -34.59
C ASN A 382 -19.66 0.00 -33.09
N LEU A 383 -20.09 0.95 -32.26
CA LEU A 383 -20.12 0.80 -30.82
C LEU A 383 -21.51 0.34 -30.36
N TRP A 384 -21.58 -0.87 -29.86
CA TRP A 384 -22.76 -1.45 -29.22
C TRP A 384 -22.69 -1.20 -27.74
N PHE A 385 -23.81 -0.83 -27.10
CA PHE A 385 -23.85 -0.66 -25.66
C PHE A 385 -25.23 -0.97 -25.09
N SER A 386 -25.22 -1.53 -23.87
CA SER A 386 -26.43 -1.81 -23.11
C SER A 386 -26.73 -0.70 -22.13
N PHE A 387 -28.01 -0.39 -21.98
CA PHE A 387 -28.50 0.67 -21.14
C PHE A 387 -29.40 0.11 -20.05
N TYR A 388 -29.06 0.43 -18.80
CA TYR A 388 -29.87 0.04 -17.66
C TYR A 388 -30.95 1.09 -17.36
N ASN A 389 -32.19 0.65 -17.29
CA ASN A 389 -33.33 1.51 -17.04
C ASN A 389 -34.04 1.13 -15.73
N PHE A 390 -34.06 2.05 -14.78
CA PHE A 390 -34.80 1.88 -13.53
C PHE A 390 -36.33 1.96 -13.69
N ASN A 391 -36.81 2.57 -14.76
CA ASN A 391 -38.22 2.68 -15.08
C ASN A 391 -38.60 1.73 -16.21
N LYS A 392 -39.50 0.80 -15.97
CA LYS A 392 -39.99 -0.25 -16.90
C LYS A 392 -40.62 0.24 -18.21
N THR A 393 -40.51 1.52 -18.53
CA THR A 393 -41.27 2.15 -19.62
C THR A 393 -40.46 2.41 -20.89
N THR A 394 -39.13 2.13 -20.90
CA THR A 394 -38.32 2.26 -22.11
C THR A 394 -37.99 0.90 -22.67
N TYR A 395 -38.25 0.73 -23.95
CA TYR A 395 -38.28 -0.57 -24.62
C TYR A 395 -37.00 -0.97 -25.35
N ALA A 396 -36.00 -0.11 -25.39
CA ALA A 396 -34.74 -0.41 -26.04
C ALA A 396 -33.57 -0.44 -25.03
N PRO A 397 -33.19 -1.62 -24.53
CA PRO A 397 -32.04 -1.76 -23.65
C PRO A 397 -30.71 -1.80 -24.39
N LEU A 398 -30.73 -1.88 -25.73
CA LEU A 398 -29.56 -2.04 -26.59
C LEU A 398 -29.51 -0.96 -27.65
N TYR A 399 -28.36 -0.31 -27.77
CA TYR A 399 -28.12 0.75 -28.75
C TYR A 399 -26.85 0.50 -29.53
N ILE A 400 -26.83 1.05 -30.75
CA ILE A 400 -25.64 1.10 -31.60
C ILE A 400 -25.35 2.55 -31.95
N LEU A 401 -24.11 2.98 -31.71
CA LEU A 401 -23.58 4.20 -32.32
C LEU A 401 -22.72 3.78 -33.53
N PRO A 402 -23.18 4.08 -34.75
CA PRO A 402 -22.49 3.71 -35.97
C PRO A 402 -21.07 4.32 -36.05
N LYS A 403 -20.16 3.60 -36.66
CA LYS A 403 -18.75 4.01 -36.84
C LYS A 403 -18.58 5.43 -37.38
N ASP A 404 -19.37 5.80 -38.39
CA ASP A 404 -19.32 7.12 -39.04
C ASP A 404 -19.86 8.24 -38.14
N LYS A 405 -20.50 7.90 -37.02
CA LYS A 405 -21.07 8.84 -36.06
C LYS A 405 -20.24 8.95 -34.75
N LEU A 406 -19.30 8.04 -34.50
CA LEU A 406 -18.55 7.97 -33.22
C LEU A 406 -17.94 9.30 -32.79
N TYR A 407 -17.53 10.15 -33.75
CA TYR A 407 -16.83 11.41 -33.50
C TYR A 407 -17.56 12.62 -34.06
N LYS A 408 -18.84 12.48 -34.34
CA LYS A 408 -19.67 13.61 -34.77
C LYS A 408 -19.76 14.63 -33.62
N GLU A 409 -19.41 15.89 -33.90
CA GLU A 409 -19.32 16.96 -32.88
C GLU A 409 -20.66 17.20 -32.19
N ASN A 410 -21.77 17.17 -32.94
CA ASN A 410 -23.12 17.40 -32.41
C ASN A 410 -23.97 16.15 -32.62
N LEU A 411 -23.83 15.16 -31.76
CA LEU A 411 -24.69 13.99 -31.74
C LEU A 411 -26.13 14.36 -31.39
N THR A 412 -27.05 13.63 -31.98
CA THR A 412 -28.48 13.70 -31.69
C THR A 412 -29.08 12.30 -31.53
N ALA A 413 -30.28 12.19 -31.04
CA ALA A 413 -30.96 10.89 -30.87
C ALA A 413 -31.04 10.09 -32.20
N ASP A 414 -31.14 10.78 -33.33
CA ASP A 414 -31.25 10.16 -34.66
C ASP A 414 -29.93 9.53 -35.15
N ASP A 415 -28.82 9.81 -34.52
CA ASP A 415 -27.53 9.21 -34.82
C ASP A 415 -27.35 7.81 -34.28
N PHE A 416 -28.29 7.35 -33.42
CA PHE A 416 -28.27 6.06 -32.78
C PHE A 416 -29.29 5.10 -33.37
N ILE A 417 -28.94 3.82 -33.41
CA ILE A 417 -29.88 2.74 -33.72
C ILE A 417 -30.33 2.12 -32.41
N SER A 418 -31.61 2.18 -32.13
CA SER A 418 -32.24 1.55 -30.95
C SER A 418 -32.73 0.16 -31.34
N ILE A 419 -32.40 -0.85 -30.52
CA ILE A 419 -32.84 -2.22 -30.72
C ILE A 419 -33.85 -2.57 -29.66
N ASP A 420 -35.10 -2.78 -30.09
CA ASP A 420 -36.18 -3.27 -29.24
C ASP A 420 -36.07 -4.79 -29.11
N LEU A 421 -35.86 -5.27 -27.89
CA LEU A 421 -35.84 -6.70 -27.58
C LEU A 421 -37.19 -7.27 -27.18
N GLY A 422 -38.24 -6.45 -27.23
CA GLY A 422 -39.59 -6.86 -26.89
C GLY A 422 -39.69 -7.48 -25.50
N ASN A 423 -40.32 -8.66 -25.43
CA ASN A 423 -40.50 -9.40 -24.16
C ASN A 423 -39.21 -9.96 -23.56
N PHE A 424 -38.09 -9.90 -24.27
CA PHE A 424 -36.78 -10.31 -23.77
C PHE A 424 -36.00 -9.17 -23.11
N ALA A 425 -36.57 -7.95 -23.12
CA ALA A 425 -35.96 -6.81 -22.45
C ALA A 425 -35.93 -7.04 -20.92
N THR A 426 -34.76 -7.04 -20.34
CA THR A 426 -34.59 -7.08 -18.89
C THR A 426 -34.39 -5.66 -18.34
N THR A 427 -34.83 -5.43 -17.10
CA THR A 427 -34.57 -4.16 -16.41
C THR A 427 -33.16 -4.04 -15.89
N TYR A 428 -32.34 -5.11 -15.96
CA TYR A 428 -30.99 -5.16 -15.48
C TYR A 428 -30.01 -5.18 -16.66
N GLY A 429 -29.05 -4.29 -16.62
CA GLY A 429 -27.97 -4.24 -17.60
C GLY A 429 -27.25 -5.57 -17.68
N SER A 430 -27.17 -6.12 -18.88
CA SER A 430 -26.52 -7.39 -19.16
C SER A 430 -25.15 -7.14 -19.79
N GLN A 431 -24.27 -8.11 -19.63
CA GLN A 431 -23.01 -8.09 -20.36
C GLN A 431 -23.29 -8.35 -21.84
N LEU A 432 -22.56 -7.64 -22.69
CA LEU A 432 -22.62 -7.82 -24.14
C LEU A 432 -21.51 -8.75 -24.60
N CYS A 433 -21.86 -9.70 -25.42
CA CYS A 433 -20.92 -10.55 -26.14
C CYS A 433 -21.25 -10.51 -27.63
N ILE A 434 -20.25 -10.17 -28.45
CA ILE A 434 -20.38 -10.21 -29.91
C ILE A 434 -19.58 -11.42 -30.40
N SER A 435 -20.23 -12.30 -31.16
CA SER A 435 -19.57 -13.47 -31.73
C SER A 435 -18.39 -13.07 -32.63
N LYS A 436 -17.36 -13.92 -32.69
CA LYS A 436 -16.16 -13.64 -33.47
C LYS A 436 -16.43 -13.37 -34.96
N ASP A 437 -17.48 -13.96 -35.50
CA ASP A 437 -17.90 -13.73 -36.89
C ASP A 437 -18.85 -12.52 -37.04
N GLY A 438 -19.20 -11.84 -35.91
CA GLY A 438 -20.04 -10.67 -35.88
C GLY A 438 -21.53 -10.92 -36.17
N ARG A 439 -21.97 -12.20 -36.24
CA ARG A 439 -23.35 -12.54 -36.59
C ARG A 439 -24.32 -12.56 -35.41
N TYR A 440 -23.81 -12.69 -34.19
CA TYR A 440 -24.60 -12.80 -32.99
C TYR A 440 -24.15 -11.78 -31.95
N VAL A 441 -25.13 -11.11 -31.33
CA VAL A 441 -24.96 -10.28 -30.15
C VAL A 441 -25.81 -10.88 -29.06
N LEU A 442 -25.19 -11.18 -27.91
CA LEU A 442 -25.79 -11.79 -26.75
C LEU A 442 -25.70 -10.87 -25.54
#